data_ceda97791b5bc384f0fcd89287bc99bb
#
_entry.id   ceda97791b5bc384f0fcd89287bc99bb
#
_cell.length_a   1.000
_cell.length_b   1.000
_cell.length_c   1.000
_cell.angle_alpha   90.00
_cell.angle_beta   90.00
_cell.angle_gamma   90.00
#
_symmetry.space_group_name_H-M   'P 1'
#
loop_
_entity.id
_entity.type
_entity.pdbx_description
1 polymer ?
#
loop_
_entity_poly.entity_id
_entity_poly.type
_entity_poly.pdbx_seq_one_letter_code
_entity_poly.pdbx_strand_id
1 'polypeptide(L)'
;HLCDRRQRQMCIRDRHKMIRLVTLSTINGGYLNFMGNEFGHPEWIDFPRQGNGWSYKYAHRQWDLVDRNDLKYQYLGAFDEAMIHIISQKKKFERTPIVKLCENDGDQVLAFLRDDLLFVFNFHPFKSFNGYGILAPTGEYEHILSSDDPAFGGYGLIDMKVKHLTRHDPLFEKDNKESVSYTHLTLPT
;
A
#
# COMPACT_ATOMS: atom_id res chain seq x y z
N HIS A 1 2.92 8.80 27.79
CA HIS A 1 3.36 9.71 26.69
C HIS A 1 4.40 9.12 25.72
N LEU A 2 5.21 8.13 26.12
CA LEU A 2 6.16 7.44 25.23
C LEU A 2 5.46 6.47 24.27
N CYS A 3 4.33 5.91 24.67
CA CYS A 3 3.54 4.99 23.83
C CYS A 3 2.87 5.75 22.66
N ASP A 4 2.41 6.95 22.90
CA ASP A 4 1.75 7.80 21.91
C ASP A 4 2.68 8.23 20.76
N ARG A 5 3.97 8.51 21.04
CA ARG A 5 4.95 8.85 20.01
C ARG A 5 5.32 7.64 19.12
N ARG A 6 5.42 6.43 19.68
CA ARG A 6 5.69 5.21 18.91
C ARG A 6 4.50 4.85 18.02
N GLN A 7 3.28 4.97 18.53
CA GLN A 7 2.06 4.70 17.79
C GLN A 7 1.87 5.68 16.62
N ARG A 8 2.10 6.98 16.84
CA ARG A 8 2.06 8.00 15.76
C ARG A 8 3.12 7.73 14.68
N GLN A 9 4.31 7.31 15.05
CA GLN A 9 5.38 7.03 14.10
C GLN A 9 5.06 5.82 13.21
N MET A 10 4.36 4.82 13.76
CA MET A 10 3.91 3.65 13.00
C MET A 10 2.78 3.99 12.04
N CYS A 11 1.76 4.74 12.48
CA CYS A 11 0.70 5.23 11.60
C CYS A 11 1.23 6.09 10.44
N ILE A 12 2.28 6.90 10.64
CA ILE A 12 2.89 7.70 9.57
C ILE A 12 3.55 6.79 8.54
N ARG A 13 4.29 5.76 8.95
CA ARG A 13 4.94 4.83 8.02
C ARG A 13 3.93 4.03 7.20
N ASP A 14 2.89 3.52 7.84
CA ASP A 14 1.89 2.72 7.15
C ASP A 14 1.07 3.57 6.19
N ARG A 15 0.73 4.80 6.56
CA ARG A 15 0.14 5.78 5.63
C ARG A 15 1.07 6.09 4.46
N HIS A 16 2.37 6.22 4.70
CA HIS A 16 3.34 6.45 3.63
C HIS A 16 3.35 5.28 2.63
N LYS A 17 3.40 4.03 3.10
CA LYS A 17 3.30 2.84 2.25
C LYS A 17 1.99 2.82 1.45
N MET A 18 0.85 3.10 2.11
CA MET A 18 -0.46 3.15 1.44
C MET A 18 -0.51 4.23 0.36
N ILE A 19 -0.03 5.45 0.64
CA ILE A 19 0.02 6.55 -0.34
C ILE A 19 0.86 6.13 -1.54
N ARG A 20 2.02 5.53 -1.32
CA ARG A 20 2.89 5.08 -2.39
C ARG A 20 2.23 4.00 -3.24
N LEU A 21 1.66 2.99 -2.59
CA LEU A 21 1.01 1.88 -3.28
C LEU A 21 -0.25 2.33 -4.05
N VAL A 22 -1.09 3.17 -3.46
CA VAL A 22 -2.28 3.68 -4.17
C VAL A 22 -1.88 4.54 -5.35
N THR A 23 -0.84 5.38 -5.22
CA THR A 23 -0.34 6.19 -6.33
C THR A 23 0.17 5.31 -7.46
N LEU A 24 1.03 4.33 -7.17
CA LEU A 24 1.57 3.42 -8.19
C LEU A 24 0.47 2.58 -8.84
N SER A 25 -0.48 2.08 -8.07
CA SER A 25 -1.53 1.19 -8.56
C SER A 25 -2.61 1.88 -9.37
N THR A 26 -2.80 3.19 -9.20
CA THR A 26 -3.85 3.96 -9.90
C THR A 26 -3.32 4.81 -11.06
N ILE A 27 -2.03 5.03 -11.16
CA ILE A 27 -1.46 5.89 -12.19
C ILE A 27 -1.57 5.25 -13.59
N ASN A 28 -1.89 6.07 -14.60
CA ASN A 28 -1.84 5.70 -16.00
C ASN A 28 -0.59 6.33 -16.64
N GLY A 29 0.51 5.58 -16.65
CA GLY A 29 1.80 6.05 -17.14
C GLY A 29 2.93 5.78 -16.16
N GLY A 30 4.06 6.46 -16.35
CA GLY A 30 5.25 6.24 -15.54
C GLY A 30 5.09 6.72 -14.09
N TYR A 31 5.57 5.93 -13.15
CA TYR A 31 5.64 6.29 -11.75
C TYR A 31 6.91 7.11 -11.48
N LEU A 32 6.73 8.38 -11.18
CA LEU A 32 7.83 9.28 -10.85
C LEU A 32 7.96 9.42 -9.34
N ASN A 33 9.14 9.10 -8.84
CA ASN A 33 9.50 9.29 -7.45
C ASN A 33 10.56 10.38 -7.29
N PHE A 34 10.38 11.25 -6.31
CA PHE A 34 11.40 12.22 -5.96
C PHE A 34 12.41 11.57 -4.99
N MET A 35 13.69 11.81 -5.22
CA MET A 35 14.80 11.21 -4.46
C MET A 35 14.61 11.35 -2.94
N GLY A 36 14.68 10.24 -2.24
CA GLY A 36 14.49 10.13 -0.79
C GLY A 36 13.04 9.84 -0.36
N ASN A 37 12.05 9.98 -1.23
CA ASN A 37 10.67 9.62 -0.89
C ASN A 37 10.49 8.11 -0.72
N GLU A 38 11.29 7.29 -1.41
CA GLU A 38 11.27 5.84 -1.34
C GLU A 38 11.50 5.32 0.08
N PHE A 39 12.30 5.99 0.88
CA PHE A 39 12.53 5.64 2.28
C PHE A 39 11.98 6.66 3.29
N GLY A 40 11.27 7.71 2.81
CA GLY A 40 10.67 8.73 3.67
C GLY A 40 11.69 9.65 4.32
N HIS A 41 12.64 10.18 3.53
CA HIS A 41 13.64 11.14 4.02
C HIS A 41 13.01 12.25 4.86
N PRO A 42 13.51 12.55 6.07
CA PRO A 42 12.82 13.40 7.03
C PRO A 42 12.91 14.89 6.72
N GLU A 43 13.89 15.28 5.91
CA GLU A 43 14.13 16.68 5.57
C GLU A 43 13.58 17.05 4.20
N TRP A 44 13.01 18.23 4.09
CA TRP A 44 12.67 18.85 2.82
C TRP A 44 13.92 19.13 2.00
N ILE A 45 13.78 19.33 0.70
CA ILE A 45 14.89 19.73 -0.18
C ILE A 45 14.80 21.21 -0.47
N ASP A 46 15.93 21.92 -0.36
CA ASP A 46 16.06 23.31 -0.78
C ASP A 46 17.37 23.46 -1.56
N PHE A 47 17.23 23.64 -2.86
CA PHE A 47 18.37 23.87 -3.73
C PHE A 47 18.95 25.27 -3.54
N PRO A 48 20.27 25.46 -3.79
CA PRO A 48 20.92 26.74 -3.67
C PRO A 48 20.18 27.81 -4.50
N ARG A 49 19.79 28.90 -3.84
CA ARG A 49 19.11 30.04 -4.44
C ARG A 49 19.42 31.31 -3.66
N GLN A 50 19.15 32.48 -4.22
CA GLN A 50 19.44 33.75 -3.56
C GLN A 50 18.73 33.85 -2.18
N GLY A 51 17.51 33.36 -2.05
CA GLY A 51 16.73 33.45 -0.81
C GLY A 51 17.27 32.61 0.36
N ASN A 52 18.16 31.63 0.10
CA ASN A 52 18.84 30.85 1.15
C ASN A 52 20.36 31.05 1.19
N GLY A 53 20.85 32.18 0.61
CA GLY A 53 22.28 32.49 0.56
C GLY A 53 23.12 31.47 -0.22
N TRP A 54 22.52 30.83 -1.23
CA TRP A 54 23.17 29.79 -2.04
C TRP A 54 23.63 28.57 -1.23
N SER A 55 22.92 28.26 -0.13
CA SER A 55 23.26 27.17 0.77
C SER A 55 22.94 25.80 0.16
N TYR A 56 23.87 24.86 0.32
CA TYR A 56 23.70 23.44 -0.04
C TYR A 56 23.19 22.59 1.12
N LYS A 57 22.95 23.17 2.30
CA LYS A 57 22.62 22.41 3.53
C LYS A 57 21.49 21.41 3.34
N TYR A 58 20.43 21.79 2.64
CA TYR A 58 19.25 20.95 2.39
C TYR A 58 19.17 20.41 0.95
N ALA A 59 20.24 20.57 0.16
CA ALA A 59 20.32 20.03 -1.18
C ALA A 59 20.79 18.56 -1.21
N HIS A 60 21.31 18.06 -0.09
CA HIS A 60 21.83 16.71 0.04
C HIS A 60 20.79 15.79 0.65
N ARG A 61 20.81 14.50 0.24
CA ARG A 61 20.06 13.42 0.87
C ARG A 61 20.98 12.61 1.76
N GLN A 62 20.47 12.28 2.95
CA GLN A 62 21.17 11.44 3.92
C GLN A 62 20.87 9.98 3.61
N TRP A 63 21.55 9.42 2.62
CA TRP A 63 21.34 8.03 2.16
C TRP A 63 21.73 7.01 3.22
N ASP A 64 22.65 7.35 4.11
CA ASP A 64 23.07 6.53 5.26
C ASP A 64 21.92 6.19 6.22
N LEU A 65 20.82 6.96 6.21
CA LEU A 65 19.65 6.66 7.02
C LEU A 65 19.01 5.31 6.69
N VAL A 66 19.10 4.86 5.45
CA VAL A 66 18.56 3.57 5.02
C VAL A 66 19.39 2.42 5.56
N ASP A 67 20.71 2.60 5.67
CA ASP A 67 21.66 1.57 6.09
C ASP A 67 21.73 1.42 7.62
N ARG A 68 21.13 2.35 8.34
CA ARG A 68 21.16 2.35 9.81
C ARG A 68 20.11 1.41 10.39
N ASN A 69 20.55 0.34 11.04
CA ASN A 69 19.69 -0.67 11.67
C ASN A 69 18.94 -0.18 12.92
N ASP A 70 19.40 0.88 13.57
CA ASP A 70 18.73 1.52 14.71
C ASP A 70 17.52 2.38 14.28
N LEU A 71 17.45 2.71 13.00
CA LEU A 71 16.37 3.47 12.37
C LEU A 71 15.44 2.54 11.57
N LYS A 72 14.31 3.09 11.14
CA LYS A 72 13.27 2.30 10.46
C LYS A 72 13.04 2.71 9.00
N TYR A 73 13.93 3.50 8.43
CA TYR A 73 13.84 3.95 7.04
C TYR A 73 13.98 2.80 6.03
N GLN A 74 14.80 1.79 6.36
CA GLN A 74 14.98 0.59 5.56
C GLN A 74 13.67 -0.13 5.21
N TYR A 75 12.69 -0.13 6.13
CA TYR A 75 11.40 -0.79 5.92
C TYR A 75 10.53 -0.09 4.85
N LEU A 76 10.63 1.23 4.74
CA LEU A 76 9.94 1.98 3.71
C LEU A 76 10.59 1.74 2.34
N GLY A 77 11.93 1.79 2.29
CA GLY A 77 12.68 1.48 1.08
C GLY A 77 12.40 0.06 0.56
N ALA A 78 12.44 -0.93 1.45
CA ALA A 78 12.14 -2.31 1.10
C ALA A 78 10.72 -2.50 0.57
N PHE A 79 9.73 -1.80 1.16
CA PHE A 79 8.35 -1.84 0.66
C PHE A 79 8.23 -1.20 -0.72
N ASP A 80 8.89 -0.06 -0.93
CA ASP A 80 8.89 0.64 -2.22
C ASP A 80 9.52 -0.22 -3.33
N GLU A 81 10.66 -0.84 -3.05
CA GLU A 81 11.33 -1.77 -3.94
C GLU A 81 10.42 -2.96 -4.31
N ALA A 82 9.80 -3.58 -3.29
CA ALA A 82 8.91 -4.72 -3.50
C ALA A 82 7.70 -4.37 -4.38
N MET A 83 7.03 -3.24 -4.11
CA MET A 83 5.87 -2.84 -4.90
C MET A 83 6.24 -2.51 -6.35
N ILE A 84 7.37 -1.83 -6.59
CA ILE A 84 7.87 -1.53 -7.94
C ILE A 84 8.24 -2.82 -8.66
N HIS A 85 8.90 -3.76 -7.97
CA HIS A 85 9.29 -5.05 -8.54
C HIS A 85 8.07 -5.84 -9.01
N ILE A 86 7.03 -5.96 -8.19
CA ILE A 86 5.79 -6.66 -8.54
C ILE A 86 5.16 -6.03 -9.80
N ILE A 87 5.00 -4.72 -9.83
CA ILE A 87 4.35 -4.04 -10.95
C ILE A 87 5.19 -4.10 -12.23
N SER A 88 6.52 -4.01 -12.12
CA SER A 88 7.42 -4.07 -13.28
C SER A 88 7.36 -5.40 -14.04
N GLN A 89 6.96 -6.48 -13.37
CA GLN A 89 6.75 -7.79 -13.99
C GLN A 89 5.44 -7.87 -14.79
N LYS A 90 4.52 -6.93 -14.60
CA LYS A 90 3.18 -6.93 -15.20
C LYS A 90 3.14 -6.06 -16.47
N LYS A 91 3.46 -6.65 -17.62
CA LYS A 91 3.59 -5.96 -18.93
C LYS A 91 2.32 -5.22 -19.38
N LYS A 92 1.15 -5.64 -18.92
CA LYS A 92 -0.14 -5.07 -19.32
C LYS A 92 -0.68 -4.08 -18.28
N PHE A 93 -0.07 -3.99 -17.12
CA PHE A 93 -0.57 -3.23 -15.97
C PHE A 93 -0.95 -1.79 -16.34
N GLU A 94 -0.05 -1.04 -16.98
CA GLU A 94 -0.29 0.37 -17.32
C GLU A 94 -1.45 0.57 -18.31
N ARG A 95 -1.75 -0.44 -19.13
CA ARG A 95 -2.81 -0.37 -20.16
C ARG A 95 -4.13 -0.96 -19.70
N THR A 96 -4.13 -1.66 -18.57
CA THR A 96 -5.33 -2.28 -18.03
C THR A 96 -6.12 -1.26 -17.22
N PRO A 97 -7.43 -1.11 -17.50
CA PRO A 97 -8.28 -0.22 -16.72
C PRO A 97 -8.45 -0.73 -15.29
N ILE A 98 -8.72 0.21 -14.39
CA ILE A 98 -9.05 -0.08 -13.00
C ILE A 98 -10.53 -0.45 -12.92
N VAL A 99 -10.83 -1.59 -12.29
CA VAL A 99 -12.18 -2.04 -11.99
C VAL A 99 -12.43 -1.90 -10.50
N LYS A 100 -13.23 -0.91 -10.11
CA LYS A 100 -13.61 -0.70 -8.72
C LYS A 100 -14.50 -1.84 -8.24
N LEU A 101 -14.12 -2.50 -7.14
CA LEU A 101 -14.86 -3.61 -6.54
C LEU A 101 -15.57 -3.21 -5.25
N CYS A 102 -14.94 -2.37 -4.43
CA CYS A 102 -15.50 -1.90 -3.17
C CYS A 102 -15.06 -0.47 -2.90
N GLU A 103 -16.01 0.35 -2.48
CA GLU A 103 -15.76 1.68 -1.93
C GLU A 103 -16.74 1.85 -0.77
N ASN A 104 -16.20 1.89 0.44
CA ASN A 104 -17.01 2.02 1.66
C ASN A 104 -16.46 3.18 2.50
N ASP A 105 -17.15 4.31 2.45
CA ASP A 105 -16.75 5.53 3.17
C ASP A 105 -16.86 5.36 4.68
N GLY A 106 -17.85 4.60 5.15
CA GLY A 106 -18.07 4.37 6.58
C GLY A 106 -16.96 3.55 7.25
N ASP A 107 -16.42 2.58 6.51
CA ASP A 107 -15.29 1.74 6.93
C ASP A 107 -13.96 2.26 6.40
N GLN A 108 -13.98 3.23 5.50
CA GLN A 108 -12.81 3.76 4.80
C GLN A 108 -11.99 2.67 4.10
N VAL A 109 -12.71 1.75 3.45
CA VAL A 109 -12.12 0.64 2.70
C VAL A 109 -12.30 0.87 1.20
N LEU A 110 -11.21 0.71 0.47
CA LEU A 110 -11.18 0.75 -0.99
C LEU A 110 -10.61 -0.55 -1.53
N ALA A 111 -11.29 -1.15 -2.51
CA ALA A 111 -10.75 -2.29 -3.23
C ALA A 111 -11.00 -2.16 -4.73
N PHE A 112 -10.00 -2.51 -5.52
CA PHE A 112 -10.11 -2.53 -6.98
C PHE A 112 -9.19 -3.59 -7.58
N LEU A 113 -9.57 -4.03 -8.76
CA LEU A 113 -8.79 -4.94 -9.59
C LEU A 113 -8.09 -4.15 -10.70
N ARG A 114 -6.85 -4.46 -10.96
CA ARG A 114 -6.11 -3.98 -12.12
C ARG A 114 -5.19 -5.08 -12.62
N ASP A 115 -5.36 -5.48 -13.90
CA ASP A 115 -4.75 -6.67 -14.45
C ASP A 115 -5.17 -7.91 -13.63
N ASP A 116 -4.26 -8.71 -13.14
CA ASP A 116 -4.50 -9.86 -12.25
C ASP A 116 -4.25 -9.53 -10.77
N LEU A 117 -4.12 -8.26 -10.42
CA LEU A 117 -3.84 -7.80 -9.08
C LEU A 117 -5.07 -7.20 -8.41
N LEU A 118 -5.44 -7.75 -7.25
CA LEU A 118 -6.45 -7.20 -6.36
C LEU A 118 -5.77 -6.31 -5.33
N PHE A 119 -6.07 -5.02 -5.37
CA PHE A 119 -5.60 -4.04 -4.39
C PHE A 119 -6.67 -3.79 -3.35
N VAL A 120 -6.29 -3.86 -2.07
CA VAL A 120 -7.20 -3.61 -0.95
C VAL A 120 -6.53 -2.67 0.03
N PHE A 121 -7.23 -1.60 0.37
CA PHE A 121 -6.76 -0.57 1.28
C PHE A 121 -7.75 -0.38 2.42
N ASN A 122 -7.24 -0.41 3.64
CA ASN A 122 -7.94 0.05 4.83
C ASN A 122 -7.35 1.39 5.26
N PHE A 123 -8.05 2.48 4.97
CA PHE A 123 -7.63 3.83 5.35
C PHE A 123 -8.12 4.22 6.74
N HIS A 124 -8.90 3.35 7.40
CA HIS A 124 -9.43 3.67 8.71
C HIS A 124 -8.31 3.72 9.76
N PRO A 125 -8.17 4.81 10.53
CA PRO A 125 -7.03 5.00 11.41
C PRO A 125 -7.03 4.10 12.65
N PHE A 126 -8.17 3.46 12.99
CA PHE A 126 -8.35 2.74 14.25
C PHE A 126 -9.11 1.41 14.12
N LYS A 127 -9.73 1.12 12.97
CA LYS A 127 -10.49 -0.12 12.79
C LYS A 127 -9.70 -1.14 11.99
N SER A 128 -9.56 -2.33 12.54
CA SER A 128 -9.15 -3.53 11.83
C SER A 128 -10.38 -4.40 11.56
N PHE A 129 -10.40 -5.10 10.46
CA PHE A 129 -11.51 -5.95 10.08
C PHE A 129 -11.03 -7.39 9.91
N ASN A 130 -11.74 -8.34 10.52
CA ASN A 130 -11.56 -9.77 10.30
C ASN A 130 -12.69 -10.28 9.40
N GLY A 131 -12.33 -10.92 8.29
CA GLY A 131 -13.31 -11.46 7.35
C GLY A 131 -14.10 -10.39 6.61
N TYR A 132 -13.44 -9.32 6.17
CA TYR A 132 -14.08 -8.28 5.35
C TYR A 132 -14.39 -8.84 3.97
N GLY A 133 -15.67 -8.87 3.60
CA GLY A 133 -16.13 -9.37 2.31
C GLY A 133 -15.91 -8.39 1.17
N ILE A 134 -15.22 -8.80 0.13
CA ILE A 134 -14.99 -8.01 -1.09
C ILE A 134 -15.53 -8.80 -2.28
N LEU A 135 -16.36 -8.16 -3.09
CA LEU A 135 -16.79 -8.70 -4.36
C LEU A 135 -15.62 -8.77 -5.32
N ALA A 136 -15.26 -9.97 -5.74
CA ALA A 136 -14.13 -10.18 -6.65
C ALA A 136 -14.49 -11.26 -7.68
N PRO A 137 -13.85 -11.26 -8.86
CA PRO A 137 -13.99 -12.35 -9.83
C PRO A 137 -13.69 -13.71 -9.19
N THR A 138 -14.39 -14.75 -9.66
CA THR A 138 -14.21 -16.11 -9.15
C THR A 138 -12.78 -16.58 -9.35
N GLY A 139 -12.14 -17.05 -8.29
CA GLY A 139 -10.76 -17.53 -8.32
C GLY A 139 -10.16 -17.75 -6.94
N GLU A 140 -8.88 -18.08 -6.96
CA GLU A 140 -8.03 -18.18 -5.79
C GLU A 140 -7.10 -16.96 -5.76
N TYR A 141 -7.07 -16.28 -4.62
CA TYR A 141 -6.22 -15.10 -4.39
C TYR A 141 -5.19 -15.42 -3.31
N GLU A 142 -3.97 -15.00 -3.54
CA GLU A 142 -2.86 -15.12 -2.58
C GLU A 142 -2.26 -13.74 -2.29
N HIS A 143 -1.78 -13.56 -1.07
CA HIS A 143 -1.08 -12.34 -0.69
C HIS A 143 0.31 -12.31 -1.30
N ILE A 144 0.62 -11.27 -2.05
CA ILE A 144 1.94 -11.04 -2.63
C ILE A 144 2.66 -9.83 -2.04
N LEU A 145 1.91 -8.90 -1.45
CA LEU A 145 2.44 -7.72 -0.77
C LEU A 145 1.49 -7.31 0.36
N SER A 146 2.02 -7.05 1.53
CA SER A 146 1.28 -6.48 2.65
C SER A 146 2.12 -5.46 3.40
N SER A 147 1.54 -4.30 3.70
CA SER A 147 2.18 -3.30 4.56
C SER A 147 2.40 -3.79 5.99
N ASP A 148 1.64 -4.83 6.40
CA ASP A 148 1.71 -5.46 7.72
C ASP A 148 2.79 -6.56 7.83
N ASP A 149 3.45 -6.92 6.72
CA ASP A 149 4.54 -7.89 6.73
C ASP A 149 5.71 -7.39 7.61
N PRO A 150 6.23 -8.22 8.53
CA PRO A 150 7.42 -7.89 9.32
C PRO A 150 8.64 -7.47 8.50
N ALA A 151 8.78 -7.99 7.27
CA ALA A 151 9.84 -7.55 6.34
C ALA A 151 9.78 -6.04 6.04
N PHE A 152 8.60 -5.46 6.14
CA PHE A 152 8.38 -4.02 5.95
C PHE A 152 8.10 -3.29 7.28
N GLY A 153 8.44 -3.91 8.41
CA GLY A 153 8.25 -3.36 9.74
C GLY A 153 6.81 -3.36 10.23
N GLY A 154 5.95 -4.20 9.66
CA GLY A 154 4.60 -4.49 10.13
C GLY A 154 4.57 -5.45 11.32
N TYR A 155 3.36 -5.79 11.77
CA TYR A 155 3.15 -6.67 12.94
C TYR A 155 2.94 -8.13 12.59
N GLY A 156 2.74 -8.47 11.32
CA GLY A 156 2.46 -9.84 10.88
C GLY A 156 1.09 -10.35 11.32
N LEU A 157 0.10 -9.49 11.38
CA LEU A 157 -1.28 -9.87 11.70
C LEU A 157 -1.94 -10.65 10.55
N ILE A 158 -1.44 -10.46 9.33
CA ILE A 158 -1.88 -11.19 8.15
C ILE A 158 -0.95 -12.37 7.92
N ASP A 159 -1.52 -13.59 7.85
CA ASP A 159 -0.78 -14.75 7.38
C ASP A 159 -0.69 -14.71 5.84
N MET A 160 0.50 -14.40 5.33
CA MET A 160 0.78 -14.30 3.90
C MET A 160 0.63 -15.64 3.14
N LYS A 161 0.55 -16.77 3.86
CA LYS A 161 0.40 -18.11 3.26
C LYS A 161 -1.05 -18.50 3.04
N VAL A 162 -1.98 -17.74 3.60
CA VAL A 162 -3.41 -18.03 3.46
C VAL A 162 -3.85 -17.69 2.04
N LYS A 163 -4.48 -18.66 1.39
CA LYS A 163 -5.14 -18.50 0.10
C LYS A 163 -6.62 -18.21 0.32
N HIS A 164 -7.10 -17.22 -0.37
CA HIS A 164 -8.49 -16.77 -0.30
C HIS A 164 -9.24 -17.27 -1.52
N LEU A 165 -10.17 -18.20 -1.28
CA LEU A 165 -11.08 -18.68 -2.32
C LEU A 165 -12.33 -17.80 -2.33
N THR A 166 -12.74 -17.38 -3.50
CA THR A 166 -14.04 -16.73 -3.66
C THR A 166 -15.16 -17.76 -3.45
N ARG A 167 -16.19 -17.37 -2.71
CA ARG A 167 -17.39 -18.17 -2.51
C ARG A 167 -18.55 -17.56 -3.26
N HIS A 168 -19.28 -18.38 -3.97
CA HIS A 168 -20.53 -17.97 -4.60
C HIS A 168 -21.58 -17.72 -3.51
N ASP A 169 -22.18 -16.52 -3.49
CA ASP A 169 -23.26 -16.20 -2.58
C ASP A 169 -24.60 -16.18 -3.35
N PRO A 170 -25.48 -17.15 -3.13
CA PRO A 170 -26.77 -17.25 -3.83
C PRO A 170 -27.73 -16.09 -3.52
N LEU A 171 -27.48 -15.28 -2.48
CA LEU A 171 -28.34 -14.16 -2.11
C LEU A 171 -28.21 -12.97 -3.07
N PHE A 172 -27.17 -12.90 -3.88
CA PHE A 172 -26.91 -11.81 -4.83
C PHE A 172 -27.22 -12.15 -6.29
N GLU A 173 -27.84 -13.30 -6.56
CA GLU A 173 -28.23 -13.73 -7.91
C GLU A 173 -29.39 -12.91 -8.53
N LYS A 174 -29.93 -11.92 -7.84
CA LYS A 174 -31.19 -11.26 -8.24
C LYS A 174 -31.10 -10.26 -9.37
N ASP A 175 -29.90 -9.74 -9.72
CA ASP A 175 -29.78 -8.78 -10.82
C ASP A 175 -28.54 -9.04 -11.69
N ASN A 176 -28.76 -9.76 -12.80
CA ASN A 176 -27.90 -9.87 -13.98
C ASN A 176 -26.57 -10.61 -13.94
N LYS A 177 -26.60 -11.86 -14.43
CA LYS A 177 -25.67 -12.53 -15.36
C LYS A 177 -24.16 -12.69 -15.06
N GLU A 178 -23.62 -12.19 -13.99
CA GLU A 178 -22.24 -12.54 -13.57
C GLU A 178 -22.29 -13.13 -12.18
N SER A 179 -21.70 -14.32 -12.01
CA SER A 179 -21.59 -14.95 -10.69
C SER A 179 -20.77 -14.05 -9.80
N VAL A 180 -21.40 -13.44 -8.82
CA VAL A 180 -20.76 -12.58 -7.85
C VAL A 180 -20.16 -13.46 -6.77
N SER A 181 -18.87 -13.37 -6.58
CA SER A 181 -18.14 -14.14 -5.58
C SER A 181 -17.50 -13.20 -4.56
N TYR A 182 -17.59 -13.59 -3.29
CA TYR A 182 -16.94 -12.86 -2.20
C TYR A 182 -15.66 -13.53 -1.76
N THR A 183 -14.64 -12.74 -1.49
CA THR A 183 -13.48 -13.16 -0.70
C THR A 183 -13.49 -12.45 0.65
N HIS A 184 -13.09 -13.16 1.71
CA HIS A 184 -13.00 -12.62 3.05
C HIS A 184 -11.54 -12.36 3.39
N LEU A 185 -11.22 -11.11 3.68
CA LEU A 185 -9.86 -10.67 3.97
C LEU A 185 -9.73 -10.13 5.39
N THR A 186 -8.58 -10.31 6.00
CA THR A 186 -8.22 -9.59 7.23
C THR A 186 -7.55 -8.29 6.84
N LEU A 187 -8.10 -7.17 7.31
CA LEU A 187 -7.62 -5.82 7.02
C LEU A 187 -7.12 -5.18 8.32
N PRO A 188 -5.82 -5.20 8.60
CA PRO A 188 -5.24 -4.50 9.74
C PRO A 188 -5.31 -2.98 9.56
N THR A 189 -5.18 -2.24 10.65
CA THR A 189 -5.08 -0.77 10.66
C THR A 189 -3.67 -0.31 10.32
#